data_5838a98cd890379f4506d487a4b3bc65
#
_entry.id   5838a98cd890379f4506d487a4b3bc65
#
_cell.length_a   1.000
_cell.length_b   1.000
_cell.length_c   1.000
_cell.angle_alpha   90.00
_cell.angle_beta   90.00
_cell.angle_gamma   90.00
#
_symmetry.space_group_name_H-M   'P 1'
#
loop_
_entity.id
_entity.type
_entity.pdbx_description
1 polymer ?
#
loop_
_entity_poly.entity_id
_entity_poly.type
_entity_poly.pdbx_seq_one_letter_code
_entity_poly.pdbx_strand_id
1 'polypeptide(L)'
;MNQRARPNCGSPYHESKWAAEELVRYSGLDYTIIKAGIVYGRGDHLLDHLSHALHTFPLFATVGFEEKTVRPLAVEDLTQVMRAALIDNRMKGQTVAVLGPEEIYLSEAVRRVADVVGHHPLMFPLPVWCHKVMALVFEKTMSIPLTSQSQVRILSEGVVNPATPVSKLPYDLLPTRRFTTDQIRNGLPKPAPFCVTDLRWCH
;
A
#
# COMPACT_ATOMS: atom_id res chain seq x y z
N MET A 1 -1.25 -3.42 4.43
CA MET A 1 -2.30 -3.82 3.46
C MET A 1 -3.04 -5.11 3.83
N ASN A 2 -3.32 -5.33 5.10
CA ASN A 2 -4.02 -6.53 5.58
C ASN A 2 -5.52 -6.31 5.84
N GLN A 3 -6.11 -5.22 5.34
CA GLN A 3 -7.52 -4.88 5.54
C GLN A 3 -8.48 -5.97 5.05
N ARG A 4 -8.09 -6.70 3.99
CA ARG A 4 -8.88 -7.77 3.40
C ARG A 4 -8.51 -9.19 3.85
N ALA A 5 -7.68 -9.30 4.89
CA ALA A 5 -7.34 -10.59 5.48
C ALA A 5 -8.61 -11.29 6.01
N ARG A 6 -8.94 -12.44 5.44
CA ARG A 6 -10.07 -13.29 5.79
C ARG A 6 -9.83 -14.73 5.28
N PRO A 7 -10.51 -15.73 5.86
CA PRO A 7 -10.38 -17.11 5.38
C PRO A 7 -11.03 -17.24 3.98
N ASN A 8 -10.52 -18.19 3.20
CA ASN A 8 -11.08 -18.59 1.90
C ASN A 8 -11.30 -17.44 0.91
N CYS A 9 -10.41 -16.44 0.95
CA CYS A 9 -10.52 -15.29 0.03
C CYS A 9 -9.83 -15.55 -1.32
N GLY A 10 -9.19 -16.72 -1.51
CA GLY A 10 -8.48 -17.10 -2.73
C GLY A 10 -7.23 -16.27 -2.99
N SER A 11 -6.68 -15.62 -1.95
CA SER A 11 -5.43 -14.89 -2.00
C SER A 11 -4.47 -15.45 -0.94
N PRO A 12 -3.41 -16.16 -1.34
CA PRO A 12 -2.44 -16.71 -0.38
C PRO A 12 -1.88 -15.66 0.57
N TYR A 13 -1.68 -14.43 0.08
CA TYR A 13 -1.24 -13.31 0.89
C TYR A 13 -2.26 -12.95 2.00
N HIS A 14 -3.54 -12.76 1.65
CA HIS A 14 -4.55 -12.39 2.63
C HIS A 14 -4.88 -13.55 3.59
N GLU A 15 -4.83 -14.79 3.10
CA GLU A 15 -5.05 -15.98 3.93
C GLU A 15 -3.90 -16.18 4.93
N SER A 16 -2.65 -15.97 4.52
CA SER A 16 -1.51 -16.03 5.44
C SER A 16 -1.57 -14.95 6.51
N LYS A 17 -2.00 -13.72 6.14
CA LYS A 17 -2.22 -12.65 7.12
C LYS A 17 -3.34 -12.97 8.09
N TRP A 18 -4.44 -13.55 7.60
CA TRP A 18 -5.52 -14.01 8.47
C TRP A 18 -5.06 -15.10 9.42
N ALA A 19 -4.36 -16.12 8.93
CA ALA A 19 -3.83 -17.18 9.76
C ALA A 19 -2.89 -16.64 10.87
N ALA A 20 -2.05 -15.67 10.55
CA ALA A 20 -1.19 -15.00 11.52
C ALA A 20 -2.01 -14.22 12.57
N GLU A 21 -3.09 -13.53 12.17
CA GLU A 21 -4.00 -12.85 13.09
C GLU A 21 -4.65 -13.85 14.07
N GLU A 22 -5.09 -15.00 13.58
CA GLU A 22 -5.68 -16.07 14.42
C GLU A 22 -4.67 -16.64 15.41
N LEU A 23 -3.45 -16.93 14.96
CA LEU A 23 -2.38 -17.41 15.84
C LEU A 23 -2.11 -16.40 16.98
N VAL A 24 -2.10 -15.11 16.68
CA VAL A 24 -1.92 -14.05 17.69
C VAL A 24 -3.10 -14.03 18.66
N ARG A 25 -4.36 -14.13 18.17
CA ARG A 25 -5.55 -14.13 19.04
C ARG A 25 -5.58 -15.30 20.01
N TYR A 26 -5.13 -16.48 19.56
CA TYR A 26 -5.13 -17.71 20.37
C TYR A 26 -3.83 -17.94 21.14
N SER A 27 -2.84 -17.05 21.05
CA SER A 27 -1.53 -17.21 21.72
C SER A 27 -1.56 -17.05 23.23
N GLY A 28 -2.60 -16.46 23.80
CA GLY A 28 -2.66 -16.09 25.21
C GLY A 28 -1.82 -14.85 25.56
N LEU A 29 -1.15 -14.23 24.59
CA LEU A 29 -0.37 -13.02 24.79
C LEU A 29 -1.26 -11.77 24.77
N ASP A 30 -0.78 -10.71 25.39
CA ASP A 30 -1.36 -9.38 25.20
C ASP A 30 -1.05 -8.89 23.79
N TYR A 31 -2.07 -8.55 23.02
CA TYR A 31 -1.90 -8.15 21.64
C TYR A 31 -2.74 -6.93 21.24
N THR A 32 -2.32 -6.27 20.19
CA THR A 32 -3.13 -5.35 19.38
C THR A 32 -2.88 -5.66 17.92
N ILE A 33 -3.92 -6.01 17.17
CA ILE A 33 -3.81 -6.25 15.74
C ILE A 33 -4.15 -4.95 15.00
N ILE A 34 -3.17 -4.42 14.28
CA ILE A 34 -3.32 -3.20 13.48
C ILE A 34 -3.46 -3.58 12.01
N LYS A 35 -4.65 -3.32 11.44
CA LYS A 35 -4.92 -3.46 10.01
C LYS A 35 -4.60 -2.13 9.31
N ALA A 36 -3.36 -1.98 8.88
CA ALA A 36 -2.93 -0.77 8.19
C ALA A 36 -3.38 -0.76 6.72
N GLY A 37 -3.73 0.42 6.21
CA GLY A 37 -3.98 0.69 4.79
C GLY A 37 -2.70 0.71 3.95
N ILE A 38 -2.70 1.48 2.86
CA ILE A 38 -1.51 1.73 2.05
C ILE A 38 -0.69 2.78 2.78
N VAL A 39 0.43 2.35 3.35
CA VAL A 39 1.33 3.25 4.10
C VAL A 39 2.27 3.94 3.13
N TYR A 40 2.50 5.24 3.33
CA TYR A 40 3.49 6.03 2.62
C TYR A 40 4.39 6.79 3.59
N GLY A 41 5.61 7.10 3.16
CA GLY A 41 6.60 7.83 3.91
C GLY A 41 8.02 7.46 3.49
N ARG A 42 9.02 7.94 4.20
CA ARG A 42 10.41 7.69 3.84
C ARG A 42 10.77 6.20 3.91
N GLY A 43 11.22 5.65 2.77
CA GLY A 43 11.62 4.25 2.65
C GLY A 43 10.45 3.29 2.43
N ASP A 44 9.26 3.79 2.06
CA ASP A 44 8.13 2.95 1.71
C ASP A 44 8.23 2.43 0.26
N HIS A 45 7.44 1.38 -0.01
CA HIS A 45 7.36 0.83 -1.36
C HIS A 45 6.42 1.59 -2.30
N LEU A 46 5.45 2.37 -1.81
CA LEU A 46 4.50 3.08 -2.66
C LEU A 46 5.19 4.23 -3.41
N LEU A 47 5.83 5.14 -2.67
CA LEU A 47 6.54 6.28 -3.26
C LEU A 47 7.76 5.83 -4.05
N ASP A 48 8.46 4.79 -3.58
CA ASP A 48 9.61 4.20 -4.28
C ASP A 48 9.19 3.65 -5.65
N HIS A 49 8.18 2.78 -5.70
CA HIS A 49 7.67 2.22 -6.97
C HIS A 49 7.09 3.28 -7.90
N LEU A 50 6.31 4.24 -7.37
CA LEU A 50 5.77 5.31 -8.20
C LEU A 50 6.86 6.20 -8.75
N SER A 51 7.85 6.61 -7.92
CA SER A 51 8.99 7.40 -8.35
C SER A 51 9.78 6.70 -9.44
N HIS A 52 10.12 5.42 -9.24
CA HIS A 52 10.83 4.60 -10.19
C HIS A 52 10.07 4.46 -11.52
N ALA A 53 8.78 4.17 -11.48
CA ALA A 53 7.94 4.07 -12.66
C ALA A 53 7.86 5.39 -13.44
N LEU A 54 7.68 6.52 -12.74
CA LEU A 54 7.56 7.85 -13.34
C LEU A 54 8.87 8.32 -13.99
N HIS A 55 10.02 7.95 -13.45
CA HIS A 55 11.33 8.27 -14.07
C HIS A 55 11.66 7.35 -15.25
N THR A 56 11.05 6.15 -15.30
CA THR A 56 11.35 5.14 -16.32
C THR A 56 10.45 5.25 -17.55
N PHE A 57 9.16 5.47 -17.34
CA PHE A 57 8.16 5.40 -18.40
C PHE A 57 7.36 6.70 -18.54
N PRO A 58 7.15 7.18 -19.78
CA PRO A 58 6.26 8.30 -20.05
C PRO A 58 4.77 7.92 -20.00
N LEU A 59 4.46 6.65 -19.73
CA LEU A 59 3.11 6.08 -19.71
C LEU A 59 2.85 5.43 -18.35
N PHE A 60 1.64 5.62 -17.83
CA PHE A 60 1.19 4.96 -16.60
C PHE A 60 -0.19 4.32 -16.81
N ALA A 61 -0.26 3.01 -16.61
CA ALA A 61 -1.50 2.27 -16.73
C ALA A 61 -2.21 2.15 -15.38
N THR A 62 -3.46 2.63 -15.30
CA THR A 62 -4.31 2.43 -14.11
C THR A 62 -4.97 1.04 -14.15
N VAL A 63 -5.22 0.45 -12.97
CA VAL A 63 -5.68 -0.94 -12.85
C VAL A 63 -7.18 -1.02 -13.05
N GLY A 64 -7.59 -1.61 -14.18
CA GLY A 64 -9.01 -1.79 -14.54
C GLY A 64 -9.62 -0.56 -15.19
N PHE A 65 -10.81 -0.74 -15.76
CA PHE A 65 -11.59 0.35 -16.36
C PHE A 65 -12.35 1.17 -15.34
N GLU A 66 -12.71 0.56 -14.20
CA GLU A 66 -13.29 1.23 -13.03
C GLU A 66 -12.19 1.45 -12.00
N GLU A 67 -11.78 2.68 -11.86
CA GLU A 67 -10.76 3.03 -10.90
C GLU A 67 -11.29 2.87 -9.47
N LYS A 68 -10.51 2.23 -8.61
CA LYS A 68 -10.81 2.06 -7.19
C LYS A 68 -10.09 3.12 -6.37
N THR A 69 -10.76 3.56 -5.32
CA THR A 69 -10.19 4.52 -4.38
C THR A 69 -9.21 3.86 -3.43
N VAL A 70 -8.26 4.65 -2.96
CA VAL A 70 -7.26 4.30 -1.96
C VAL A 70 -7.27 5.34 -0.84
N ARG A 71 -6.85 4.92 0.35
CA ARG A 71 -6.70 5.81 1.51
C ARG A 71 -5.25 5.76 2.00
N PRO A 72 -4.36 6.59 1.42
CA PRO A 72 -2.96 6.62 1.81
C PRO A 72 -2.80 7.03 3.27
N LEU A 73 -2.02 6.26 4.03
CA LEU A 73 -1.76 6.46 5.45
C LEU A 73 -0.31 6.90 5.65
N ALA A 74 -0.11 8.05 6.27
CA ALA A 74 1.22 8.51 6.63
C ALA A 74 1.87 7.58 7.67
N VAL A 75 3.14 7.25 7.48
CA VAL A 75 3.89 6.38 8.40
C VAL A 75 3.95 6.95 9.81
N GLU A 76 3.97 8.28 9.95
CA GLU A 76 3.99 8.99 11.22
C GLU A 76 2.69 8.77 12.01
N ASP A 77 1.53 8.79 11.33
CA ASP A 77 0.25 8.52 11.97
C ASP A 77 0.15 7.05 12.41
N LEU A 78 0.64 6.12 11.57
CA LEU A 78 0.73 4.70 11.95
C LEU A 78 1.63 4.51 13.17
N THR A 79 2.78 5.18 13.20
CA THR A 79 3.74 5.10 14.32
C THR A 79 3.13 5.59 15.63
N GLN A 80 2.28 6.63 15.60
CA GLN A 80 1.55 7.09 16.78
C GLN A 80 0.60 6.02 17.33
N VAL A 81 -0.15 5.35 16.45
CA VAL A 81 -1.03 4.25 16.84
C VAL A 81 -0.23 3.08 17.42
N MET A 82 0.90 2.72 16.78
CA MET A 82 1.78 1.65 17.28
C MET A 82 2.36 2.00 18.66
N ARG A 83 2.80 3.25 18.86
CA ARG A 83 3.30 3.72 20.15
C ARG A 83 2.23 3.62 21.24
N ALA A 84 1.01 4.10 20.94
CA ALA A 84 -0.10 4.01 21.88
C ALA A 84 -0.44 2.56 22.26
N ALA A 85 -0.35 1.63 21.32
CA ALA A 85 -0.57 0.21 21.59
C ALA A 85 0.55 -0.40 22.45
N LEU A 86 1.83 -0.13 22.12
CA LEU A 86 2.99 -0.80 22.72
C LEU A 86 3.43 -0.16 24.05
N ILE A 87 3.42 1.18 24.14
CA ILE A 87 3.95 1.90 25.29
C ILE A 87 2.84 2.27 26.26
N ASP A 88 1.72 2.78 25.73
CA ASP A 88 0.62 3.28 26.57
C ASP A 88 -0.41 2.17 26.87
N ASN A 89 -0.17 0.92 26.42
CA ASN A 89 -1.03 -0.26 26.61
C ASN A 89 -2.49 -0.05 26.14
N ARG A 90 -2.71 0.80 25.14
CA ARG A 90 -4.04 1.09 24.61
C ARG A 90 -4.44 0.02 23.59
N MET A 91 -5.75 -0.19 23.42
CA MET A 91 -6.32 -1.13 22.45
C MET A 91 -5.92 -2.61 22.66
N LYS A 92 -5.54 -2.99 23.88
CA LYS A 92 -5.19 -4.35 24.26
C LYS A 92 -6.32 -5.32 23.92
N GLY A 93 -6.00 -6.46 23.32
CA GLY A 93 -6.94 -7.48 22.88
C GLY A 93 -7.84 -7.05 21.70
N GLN A 94 -7.54 -5.94 21.04
CA GLN A 94 -8.37 -5.40 19.97
C GLN A 94 -7.72 -5.55 18.60
N THR A 95 -8.59 -5.61 17.58
CA THR A 95 -8.21 -5.46 16.17
C THR A 95 -8.72 -4.10 15.70
N VAL A 96 -7.84 -3.22 15.27
CA VAL A 96 -8.16 -1.86 14.81
C VAL A 96 -7.74 -1.66 13.35
N ALA A 97 -8.54 -0.90 12.60
CA ALA A 97 -8.18 -0.48 11.24
C ALA A 97 -7.61 0.93 11.27
N VAL A 98 -6.46 1.12 10.62
CA VAL A 98 -5.80 2.42 10.48
C VAL A 98 -5.68 2.75 9.00
N LEU A 99 -6.46 3.73 8.55
CA LEU A 99 -6.54 4.19 7.17
C LEU A 99 -6.26 5.69 7.13
N GLY A 100 -5.72 6.19 6.02
CA GLY A 100 -5.50 7.61 5.86
C GLY A 100 -6.80 8.44 5.93
N PRO A 101 -6.71 9.75 6.20
CA PRO A 101 -7.86 10.61 6.44
C PRO A 101 -8.63 10.95 5.16
N GLU A 102 -8.01 10.81 3.98
CA GLU A 102 -8.66 11.11 2.70
C GLU A 102 -8.74 9.88 1.81
N GLU A 103 -9.80 9.85 1.03
CA GLU A 103 -10.05 8.84 0.02
C GLU A 103 -9.82 9.48 -1.36
N ILE A 104 -8.90 8.94 -2.13
CA ILE A 104 -8.52 9.45 -3.44
C ILE A 104 -8.43 8.31 -4.46
N TYR A 105 -8.58 8.63 -5.74
CA TYR A 105 -8.31 7.68 -6.80
C TYR A 105 -6.81 7.42 -6.94
N LEU A 106 -6.45 6.23 -7.40
CA LEU A 106 -5.04 5.89 -7.64
C LEU A 106 -4.41 6.85 -8.65
N SER A 107 -5.15 7.21 -9.71
CA SER A 107 -4.70 8.20 -10.71
C SER A 107 -4.38 9.56 -10.07
N GLU A 108 -5.17 9.99 -9.11
CA GLU A 108 -4.92 11.24 -8.37
C GLU A 108 -3.66 11.13 -7.50
N ALA A 109 -3.47 9.98 -6.83
CA ALA A 109 -2.24 9.73 -6.08
C ALA A 109 -1.00 9.79 -6.99
N VAL A 110 -1.08 9.17 -8.17
CA VAL A 110 -0.01 9.20 -9.18
C VAL A 110 0.25 10.62 -9.68
N ARG A 111 -0.79 11.42 -9.98
CA ARG A 111 -0.63 12.83 -10.38
C ARG A 111 0.10 13.65 -9.33
N ARG A 112 -0.31 13.53 -8.05
CA ARG A 112 0.36 14.26 -6.95
C ARG A 112 1.84 13.88 -6.81
N VAL A 113 2.19 12.62 -7.01
CA VAL A 113 3.61 12.20 -7.04
C VAL A 113 4.31 12.75 -8.28
N ALA A 114 3.67 12.68 -9.46
CA ALA A 114 4.18 13.21 -10.72
C ALA A 114 4.48 14.72 -10.64
N ASP A 115 3.59 15.49 -10.00
CA ASP A 115 3.77 16.93 -9.75
C ASP A 115 5.03 17.22 -8.91
N VAL A 116 5.34 16.36 -7.93
CA VAL A 116 6.52 16.52 -7.09
C VAL A 116 7.79 16.05 -7.79
N VAL A 117 7.69 14.98 -8.59
CA VAL A 117 8.80 14.41 -9.38
C VAL A 117 9.13 15.28 -10.61
N GLY A 118 8.14 16.03 -11.13
CA GLY A 118 8.27 16.82 -12.36
C GLY A 118 8.14 16.01 -13.65
N HIS A 119 7.61 14.78 -13.57
CA HIS A 119 7.41 13.88 -14.70
C HIS A 119 5.93 13.50 -14.80
N HIS A 120 5.23 13.98 -15.82
CA HIS A 120 3.79 13.77 -16.02
C HIS A 120 3.54 12.68 -17.06
N PRO A 121 3.23 11.44 -16.67
CA PRO A 121 2.96 10.37 -17.62
C PRO A 121 1.58 10.52 -18.25
N LEU A 122 1.42 10.02 -19.46
CA LEU A 122 0.11 9.80 -20.03
C LEU A 122 -0.55 8.62 -19.33
N MET A 123 -1.70 8.86 -18.69
CA MET A 123 -2.45 7.83 -17.96
C MET A 123 -3.55 7.24 -18.82
N PHE A 124 -3.68 5.92 -18.79
CA PHE A 124 -4.73 5.20 -19.50
C PHE A 124 -5.17 3.97 -18.71
N PRO A 125 -6.45 3.59 -18.79
CA PRO A 125 -6.94 2.40 -18.11
C PRO A 125 -6.53 1.14 -18.86
N LEU A 126 -6.08 0.12 -18.12
CA LEU A 126 -5.74 -1.19 -18.67
C LEU A 126 -6.51 -2.28 -17.95
N PRO A 127 -7.07 -3.27 -18.67
CA PRO A 127 -7.77 -4.38 -18.02
C PRO A 127 -6.90 -5.10 -16.97
N VAL A 128 -7.53 -5.58 -15.91
CA VAL A 128 -6.84 -6.27 -14.81
C VAL A 128 -6.02 -7.47 -15.29
N TRP A 129 -6.50 -8.20 -16.32
CA TRP A 129 -5.77 -9.36 -16.85
C TRP A 129 -4.45 -8.97 -17.51
N CYS A 130 -4.40 -7.83 -18.21
CA CYS A 130 -3.15 -7.29 -18.78
C CYS A 130 -2.12 -7.01 -17.66
N HIS A 131 -2.56 -6.36 -16.59
CA HIS A 131 -1.70 -6.10 -15.43
C HIS A 131 -1.19 -7.39 -14.79
N LYS A 132 -2.02 -8.45 -14.72
CA LYS A 132 -1.59 -9.75 -14.20
C LYS A 132 -0.49 -10.38 -15.06
N VAL A 133 -0.62 -10.30 -16.38
CA VAL A 133 0.41 -10.80 -17.32
C VAL A 133 1.69 -9.98 -17.16
N MET A 134 1.60 -8.64 -17.13
CA MET A 134 2.75 -7.76 -16.93
C MET A 134 3.44 -8.06 -15.57
N ALA A 135 2.66 -8.19 -14.51
CA ALA A 135 3.18 -8.51 -13.19
C ALA A 135 3.91 -9.86 -13.18
N LEU A 136 3.37 -10.89 -13.84
CA LEU A 136 4.01 -12.18 -13.98
C LEU A 136 5.37 -12.08 -14.71
N VAL A 137 5.44 -11.28 -15.76
CA VAL A 137 6.69 -11.04 -16.51
C VAL A 137 7.69 -10.30 -15.61
N PHE A 138 7.28 -9.21 -14.95
CA PHE A 138 8.17 -8.43 -14.08
C PHE A 138 8.69 -9.25 -12.88
N GLU A 139 7.82 -10.06 -12.25
CA GLU A 139 8.24 -10.95 -11.15
C GLU A 139 9.29 -11.98 -11.58
N LYS A 140 9.26 -12.42 -12.86
CA LYS A 140 10.24 -13.38 -13.39
C LYS A 140 11.53 -12.74 -13.86
N THR A 141 11.46 -11.53 -14.42
CA THR A 141 12.60 -10.89 -15.09
C THR A 141 13.34 -9.88 -14.24
N MET A 142 12.65 -9.27 -13.25
CA MET A 142 13.23 -8.18 -12.43
C MET A 142 13.55 -8.65 -11.02
N SER A 143 14.62 -8.12 -10.45
CA SER A 143 14.99 -8.34 -9.04
C SER A 143 13.99 -7.68 -8.11
N ILE A 144 13.58 -6.46 -8.43
CA ILE A 144 12.49 -5.72 -7.78
C ILE A 144 11.45 -5.44 -8.86
N PRO A 145 10.32 -6.18 -8.89
CA PRO A 145 9.33 -6.00 -9.94
C PRO A 145 8.64 -4.65 -9.82
N LEU A 146 8.46 -3.93 -10.93
CA LEU A 146 7.73 -2.66 -11.00
C LEU A 146 6.27 -2.80 -10.54
N THR A 147 5.70 -3.98 -10.75
CA THR A 147 4.39 -4.34 -10.23
C THR A 147 4.34 -5.85 -9.96
N SER A 148 3.66 -6.25 -8.87
CA SER A 148 3.47 -7.65 -8.52
C SER A 148 2.01 -8.07 -8.68
N GLN A 149 1.78 -9.37 -8.85
CA GLN A 149 0.42 -9.92 -8.93
C GLN A 149 -0.39 -9.60 -7.67
N SER A 150 0.25 -9.60 -6.49
CA SER A 150 -0.38 -9.22 -5.23
C SER A 150 -0.81 -7.76 -5.22
N GLN A 151 0.02 -6.85 -5.74
CA GLN A 151 -0.31 -5.42 -5.86
C GLN A 151 -1.47 -5.19 -6.83
N VAL A 152 -1.43 -5.82 -8.02
CA VAL A 152 -2.52 -5.73 -9.00
C VAL A 152 -3.84 -6.18 -8.38
N ARG A 153 -3.83 -7.28 -7.64
CA ARG A 153 -5.03 -7.77 -6.96
C ARG A 153 -5.54 -6.80 -5.91
N ILE A 154 -4.66 -6.31 -5.03
CA ILE A 154 -5.02 -5.35 -3.98
C ILE A 154 -5.65 -4.09 -4.60
N LEU A 155 -5.04 -3.55 -5.65
CA LEU A 155 -5.53 -2.33 -6.30
C LEU A 155 -6.85 -2.59 -7.05
N SER A 156 -7.01 -3.75 -7.70
CA SER A 156 -8.25 -4.10 -8.40
C SER A 156 -9.44 -4.32 -7.46
N GLU A 157 -9.20 -4.76 -6.23
CA GLU A 157 -10.24 -4.96 -5.21
C GLU A 157 -10.58 -3.68 -4.43
N GLY A 158 -9.70 -2.68 -4.45
CA GLY A 158 -9.77 -1.47 -3.61
C GLY A 158 -9.41 -1.75 -2.15
N VAL A 159 -8.93 -0.73 -1.43
CA VAL A 159 -8.44 -0.86 -0.03
C VAL A 159 -9.06 0.24 0.83
N VAL A 160 -10.37 0.28 0.90
CA VAL A 160 -11.08 1.35 1.63
C VAL A 160 -11.61 0.87 2.98
N ASN A 161 -12.12 -0.35 3.06
CA ASN A 161 -12.73 -0.87 4.27
C ASN A 161 -12.19 -2.26 4.66
N PRO A 162 -12.07 -2.54 5.97
CA PRO A 162 -11.69 -3.86 6.44
C PRO A 162 -12.78 -4.89 6.12
N ALA A 163 -12.35 -6.09 5.69
CA ALA A 163 -13.27 -7.19 5.35
C ALA A 163 -13.84 -7.90 6.59
N THR A 164 -13.24 -7.70 7.74
CA THR A 164 -13.66 -8.30 9.03
C THR A 164 -13.97 -7.19 10.04
N PRO A 165 -14.83 -7.45 11.01
CA PRO A 165 -15.12 -6.49 12.06
C PRO A 165 -13.87 -6.00 12.77
N VAL A 166 -13.81 -4.71 13.04
CA VAL A 166 -12.70 -4.05 13.75
C VAL A 166 -13.26 -3.12 14.81
N SER A 167 -12.50 -2.94 15.88
CA SER A 167 -12.80 -1.93 16.91
C SER A 167 -12.58 -0.53 16.37
N LYS A 168 -13.32 0.44 16.87
CA LYS A 168 -13.11 1.85 16.52
C LYS A 168 -11.78 2.32 17.10
N LEU A 169 -11.00 3.01 16.27
CA LEU A 169 -9.80 3.69 16.74
C LEU A 169 -10.18 4.85 17.67
N PRO A 170 -9.47 5.06 18.80
CA PRO A 170 -9.68 6.23 19.64
C PRO A 170 -9.57 7.53 18.85
N TYR A 171 -10.38 8.52 19.18
CA TYR A 171 -10.50 9.77 18.43
C TYR A 171 -9.15 10.53 18.31
N ASP A 172 -8.37 10.52 19.37
CA ASP A 172 -7.06 11.17 19.43
C ASP A 172 -5.95 10.44 18.64
N LEU A 173 -6.23 9.22 18.20
CA LEU A 173 -5.33 8.40 17.36
C LEU A 173 -5.77 8.33 15.89
N LEU A 174 -6.84 9.06 15.52
CA LEU A 174 -7.27 9.10 14.14
C LEU A 174 -6.19 9.75 13.26
N PRO A 175 -5.84 9.15 12.13
CA PRO A 175 -4.90 9.72 11.18
C PRO A 175 -5.35 11.10 10.70
N THR A 176 -4.43 12.05 10.67
CA THR A 176 -4.70 13.45 10.28
C THR A 176 -3.90 13.92 9.08
N ARG A 177 -2.77 13.26 8.79
CA ARG A 177 -1.88 13.66 7.68
C ARG A 177 -2.44 13.22 6.35
N ARG A 178 -2.76 14.20 5.52
CA ARG A 178 -3.23 13.98 4.15
C ARG A 178 -2.06 13.70 3.21
N PHE A 179 -2.36 13.08 2.07
CA PHE A 179 -1.38 12.78 1.02
C PHE A 179 -1.08 14.05 0.19
N THR A 180 -0.38 15.03 0.80
CA THR A 180 -0.02 16.32 0.21
C THR A 180 1.33 16.28 -0.48
N THR A 181 1.60 17.27 -1.35
CA THR A 181 2.88 17.43 -2.04
C THR A 181 4.06 17.53 -1.09
N ASP A 182 3.90 18.19 0.07
CA ASP A 182 4.97 18.29 1.07
C ASP A 182 5.26 16.95 1.74
N GLN A 183 4.23 16.20 2.09
CA GLN A 183 4.38 14.85 2.63
C GLN A 183 5.03 13.90 1.61
N ILE A 184 4.62 13.99 0.34
CA ILE A 184 5.21 13.20 -0.75
C ILE A 184 6.68 13.56 -0.90
N ARG A 185 7.03 14.85 -0.98
CA ARG A 185 8.42 15.31 -1.14
C ARG A 185 9.34 14.82 -0.03
N ASN A 186 8.85 14.81 1.21
CA ASN A 186 9.62 14.32 2.37
C ASN A 186 9.83 12.81 2.35
N GLY A 187 8.92 12.05 1.71
CA GLY A 187 8.98 10.60 1.60
C GLY A 187 9.66 10.07 0.35
N LEU A 188 9.81 10.89 -0.70
CA LEU A 188 10.37 10.44 -1.97
C LEU A 188 11.83 9.97 -1.83
N PRO A 189 12.19 8.83 -2.44
CA PRO A 189 13.57 8.40 -2.56
C PRO A 189 14.34 9.28 -3.55
N LYS A 190 15.65 9.07 -3.63
CA LYS A 190 16.47 9.67 -4.70
C LYS A 190 15.98 9.15 -6.06
N PRO A 191 15.96 10.00 -7.10
CA PRO A 191 15.60 9.57 -8.45
C PRO A 191 16.44 8.37 -8.90
N ALA A 192 15.78 7.29 -9.25
CA ALA A 192 16.41 6.07 -9.73
C ALA A 192 15.59 5.51 -10.91
N PRO A 193 15.89 5.95 -12.17
CA PRO A 193 15.27 5.35 -13.34
C PRO A 193 15.72 3.89 -13.48
N PHE A 194 14.92 3.10 -14.15
CA PHE A 194 15.24 1.71 -14.46
C PHE A 194 16.61 1.60 -15.16
N CYS A 195 17.42 0.65 -14.71
CA CYS A 195 18.68 0.31 -15.35
C CYS A 195 18.80 -1.22 -15.53
N VAL A 196 19.76 -1.63 -16.36
CA VAL A 196 19.96 -3.04 -16.73
C VAL A 196 20.26 -3.92 -15.50
N THR A 197 20.85 -3.34 -14.45
CA THR A 197 21.13 -4.03 -13.19
C THR A 197 19.87 -4.44 -12.39
N ASP A 198 18.70 -3.90 -12.76
CA ASP A 198 17.42 -4.30 -12.15
C ASP A 198 16.92 -5.64 -12.69
N LEU A 199 17.50 -6.13 -13.77
CA LEU A 199 17.19 -7.44 -14.34
C LEU A 199 17.92 -8.55 -13.58
N ARG A 200 17.20 -9.62 -13.23
CA ARG A 200 17.75 -10.79 -12.49
C ARG A 200 18.92 -11.49 -13.17
N TRP A 201 19.13 -11.26 -14.46
CA TRP A 201 20.06 -11.99 -15.34
C TRP A 201 21.37 -11.24 -15.54
N CYS A 202 21.53 -10.08 -14.92
CA CYS A 202 22.71 -9.22 -15.03
C CYS A 202 23.57 -9.22 -13.74
N HIS A 203 23.39 -10.22 -12.89
CA HIS A 203 24.23 -10.47 -11.71
C HIS A 203 25.14 -11.67 -11.91
#